data_b328930437925b5853f9a1028012015d
#
_entry.id   b328930437925b5853f9a1028012015d
#
_cell.length_a   1.000
_cell.length_b   1.000
_cell.length_c   1.000
_cell.angle_alpha   90.00
_cell.angle_beta   90.00
_cell.angle_gamma   90.00
#
_symmetry.space_group_name_H-M   'P 1'
#
loop_
_entity.id
_entity.type
_entity.pdbx_description
1 polymer ?
#
loop_
_entity_poly.entity_id
_entity_poly.type
_entity_poly.pdbx_seq_one_letter_code
_entity_poly.pdbx_strand_id
1 'polypeptide(L)'
;LSLIGGGSIAPLEAIAQGLLTPSAIPPDYYPPALTGLRGSHEGSFEVAHNFRDGQTWNSVDSGELEYDLVVVGAGISGLAAAYFYRKQNGPDSRILILDNHDDFGGHAKRNEFWHEGKMYLVNGGTLNVEAPSQYSTVAAGLLWELGIDRTRYFEKNKDMFSIYRKMGLKSSLFFDRESFGEDRLVVGYSTSSIHESIDKSPLSKSAKEDVVRLYETTENYFPGLTADQTRMKLGKMSYHDYLVNVVKVDPVV
;
A
#
# COMPACT_ATOMS: atom_id res chain seq x y z
N LEU A 1 -8.55 -1.54 -10.94
CA LEU A 1 -8.11 -2.91 -11.27
C LEU A 1 -9.32 -3.82 -11.31
N SER A 2 -9.95 -4.00 -12.46
CA SER A 2 -10.91 -5.09 -12.63
C SER A 2 -10.11 -6.37 -12.91
N LEU A 3 -9.80 -7.11 -11.88
CA LEU A 3 -9.53 -8.53 -11.98
C LEU A 3 -10.89 -9.22 -12.08
N ILE A 4 -11.42 -9.35 -13.27
CA ILE A 4 -12.62 -10.14 -13.51
C ILE A 4 -12.22 -11.27 -14.43
N GLY A 5 -12.08 -12.47 -13.85
CA GLY A 5 -12.43 -13.69 -14.55
C GLY A 5 -13.89 -13.57 -14.98
N GLY A 6 -14.21 -13.94 -16.21
CA GLY A 6 -15.46 -13.65 -16.91
C GLY A 6 -16.77 -14.07 -16.22
N GLY A 7 -17.17 -13.27 -15.23
CA GLY A 7 -18.50 -13.29 -14.64
C GLY A 7 -19.29 -12.11 -15.21
N SER A 8 -20.51 -12.37 -15.56
CA SER A 8 -21.47 -11.46 -16.17
C SER A 8 -21.45 -10.06 -15.55
N ILE A 9 -21.23 -9.03 -16.37
CA ILE A 9 -21.23 -7.61 -15.99
C ILE A 9 -22.65 -7.15 -15.59
N ALA A 10 -23.69 -7.87 -15.99
CA ALA A 10 -25.08 -7.50 -15.77
C ALA A 10 -25.49 -7.20 -14.31
N PRO A 11 -25.06 -7.97 -13.28
CA PRO A 11 -25.41 -7.63 -11.90
C PRO A 11 -24.80 -6.32 -11.42
N LEU A 12 -23.58 -6.00 -11.85
CA LEU A 12 -22.88 -4.77 -11.49
C LEU A 12 -23.55 -3.53 -12.08
N GLU A 13 -23.96 -3.60 -13.35
CA GLU A 13 -24.69 -2.52 -14.01
C GLU A 13 -26.06 -2.30 -13.38
N ALA A 14 -26.76 -3.36 -13.03
CA ALA A 14 -28.07 -3.28 -12.39
C ALA A 14 -27.99 -2.66 -10.98
N ILE A 15 -26.98 -3.00 -10.20
CA ILE A 15 -26.70 -2.38 -8.91
C ILE A 15 -26.31 -0.90 -9.10
N ALA A 16 -25.44 -0.60 -10.05
CA ALA A 16 -25.00 0.75 -10.37
C ALA A 16 -26.13 1.66 -10.82
N GLN A 17 -27.16 1.10 -11.43
CA GLN A 17 -28.38 1.81 -11.83
C GLN A 17 -29.43 1.90 -10.72
N GLY A 18 -29.12 1.42 -9.51
CA GLY A 18 -30.07 1.38 -8.39
C GLY A 18 -31.25 0.41 -8.59
N LEU A 19 -31.14 -0.50 -9.57
CA LEU A 19 -32.15 -1.48 -9.89
C LEU A 19 -32.12 -2.71 -8.97
N LEU A 20 -31.02 -2.89 -8.21
CA LEU A 20 -30.89 -3.94 -7.22
C LEU A 20 -30.74 -3.34 -5.83
N THR A 21 -31.52 -3.86 -4.90
CA THR A 21 -31.32 -3.60 -3.47
C THR A 21 -30.22 -4.52 -2.94
N PRO A 22 -29.57 -4.20 -1.81
CA PRO A 22 -28.59 -5.09 -1.17
C PRO A 22 -29.07 -6.53 -0.96
N SER A 23 -30.37 -6.71 -0.72
CA SER A 23 -31.00 -8.04 -0.58
C SER A 23 -31.17 -8.81 -1.90
N ALA A 24 -31.00 -8.18 -3.04
CA ALA A 24 -31.08 -8.79 -4.38
C ALA A 24 -29.70 -9.12 -4.97
N ILE A 25 -28.62 -8.92 -4.21
CA ILE A 25 -27.26 -9.23 -4.64
C ILE A 25 -27.09 -10.76 -4.63
N PRO A 26 -26.58 -11.35 -5.72
CA PRO A 26 -26.32 -12.79 -5.75
C PRO A 26 -25.40 -13.22 -4.60
N PRO A 27 -25.62 -14.39 -3.98
CA PRO A 27 -24.78 -14.88 -2.89
C PRO A 27 -23.32 -15.10 -3.28
N ASP A 28 -23.05 -15.29 -4.57
CA ASP A 28 -21.72 -15.47 -5.15
C ASP A 28 -21.10 -14.17 -5.68
N TYR A 29 -21.77 -13.03 -5.47
CA TYR A 29 -21.21 -11.74 -5.83
C TYR A 29 -19.96 -11.44 -4.99
N TYR A 30 -18.90 -11.11 -5.67
CA TYR A 30 -17.66 -10.69 -5.04
C TYR A 30 -17.18 -9.32 -5.60
N PRO A 31 -16.72 -8.43 -4.74
CA PRO A 31 -16.71 -8.48 -3.27
C PRO A 31 -18.12 -8.40 -2.70
N PRO A 32 -18.36 -8.85 -1.44
CA PRO A 32 -19.64 -8.66 -0.80
C PRO A 32 -20.06 -7.20 -0.91
N ALA A 33 -21.26 -6.94 -1.41
CA ALA A 33 -21.75 -5.57 -1.69
C ALA A 33 -22.09 -4.83 -0.40
N LEU A 34 -21.10 -4.65 0.46
CA LEU A 34 -21.20 -3.87 1.66
C LEU A 34 -20.68 -2.47 1.38
N THR A 35 -21.53 -1.48 1.61
CA THR A 35 -21.20 -0.07 1.44
C THR A 35 -20.37 0.44 2.61
N GLY A 36 -19.37 1.26 2.32
CA GLY A 36 -18.59 2.01 3.30
C GLY A 36 -17.24 1.40 3.65
N LEU A 37 -16.67 1.88 4.74
CA LEU A 37 -15.39 1.43 5.26
C LEU A 37 -15.53 0.06 5.92
N ARG A 38 -14.65 -0.87 5.57
CA ARG A 38 -14.70 -2.25 6.01
C ARG A 38 -13.50 -2.65 6.87
N GLY A 39 -12.78 -1.67 7.38
CA GLY A 39 -11.59 -1.92 8.21
C GLY A 39 -11.92 -2.43 9.61
N SER A 40 -13.07 -2.05 10.16
CA SER A 40 -13.51 -2.44 11.49
C SER A 40 -15.01 -2.71 11.46
N HIS A 41 -15.41 -3.87 11.95
CA HIS A 41 -16.79 -4.32 12.08
C HIS A 41 -16.92 -5.28 13.26
N GLU A 42 -18.13 -5.57 13.71
CA GLU A 42 -18.38 -6.54 14.73
C GLU A 42 -17.77 -7.91 14.38
N GLY A 43 -17.04 -8.51 15.32
CA GLY A 43 -16.30 -9.76 15.13
C GLY A 43 -14.86 -9.60 14.66
N SER A 44 -14.47 -8.42 14.13
CA SER A 44 -13.15 -8.23 13.52
C SER A 44 -12.00 -8.08 14.52
N PHE A 45 -12.27 -7.70 15.77
CA PHE A 45 -11.23 -7.40 16.77
C PHE A 45 -11.50 -7.96 18.15
N GLU A 46 -12.71 -8.38 18.46
CA GLU A 46 -13.12 -8.78 19.80
C GLU A 46 -12.32 -10.00 20.31
N VAL A 47 -12.13 -11.00 19.46
CA VAL A 47 -11.36 -12.21 19.83
C VAL A 47 -9.91 -11.85 20.14
N ALA A 48 -9.29 -11.00 19.32
CA ALA A 48 -7.92 -10.56 19.52
C ALA A 48 -7.77 -9.72 20.80
N HIS A 49 -8.74 -8.83 21.08
CA HIS A 49 -8.75 -8.05 22.32
C HIS A 49 -8.98 -8.92 23.56
N ASN A 50 -9.93 -9.84 23.49
CA ASN A 50 -10.19 -10.77 24.57
C ASN A 50 -8.97 -11.62 24.90
N PHE A 51 -8.25 -12.11 23.87
CA PHE A 51 -7.01 -12.85 24.06
C PHE A 51 -5.91 -11.98 24.71
N ARG A 52 -5.71 -10.76 24.23
CA ARG A 52 -4.80 -9.78 24.84
C ARG A 52 -5.12 -9.54 26.31
N ASP A 53 -6.40 -9.47 26.63
CA ASP A 53 -6.90 -9.18 28.00
C ASP A 53 -6.97 -10.44 28.90
N GLY A 54 -6.39 -11.55 28.42
CA GLY A 54 -6.21 -12.78 29.19
C GLY A 54 -7.37 -13.77 29.14
N GLN A 55 -8.35 -13.58 28.26
CA GLN A 55 -9.40 -14.57 28.06
C GLN A 55 -8.82 -15.85 27.46
N THR A 56 -9.24 -16.99 27.99
CA THR A 56 -8.90 -18.31 27.46
C THR A 56 -10.16 -19.01 26.97
N TRP A 57 -10.01 -19.84 25.97
CA TRP A 57 -11.07 -20.67 25.42
C TRP A 57 -10.78 -22.13 25.76
N ASN A 58 -11.81 -22.86 26.16
CA ASN A 58 -11.71 -24.30 26.24
C ASN A 58 -11.44 -24.89 24.86
N SER A 59 -10.84 -26.08 24.81
CA SER A 59 -10.65 -26.79 23.53
C SER A 59 -11.99 -26.92 22.81
N VAL A 60 -12.04 -26.44 21.58
CA VAL A 60 -13.19 -26.59 20.71
C VAL A 60 -13.00 -27.87 19.91
N ASP A 61 -14.08 -28.55 19.57
CA ASP A 61 -14.01 -29.63 18.62
C ASP A 61 -13.45 -29.13 17.28
N SER A 62 -12.30 -29.68 16.87
CA SER A 62 -11.62 -29.29 15.65
C SER A 62 -12.29 -29.82 14.38
N GLY A 63 -13.35 -30.61 14.54
CA GLY A 63 -13.98 -31.33 13.45
C GLY A 63 -13.13 -32.48 12.91
N GLU A 64 -13.69 -33.25 11.99
CA GLU A 64 -13.03 -34.41 11.36
C GLU A 64 -12.19 -34.06 10.12
N LEU A 65 -12.11 -32.75 9.78
CA LEU A 65 -11.42 -32.33 8.55
C LEU A 65 -9.93 -32.11 8.82
N GLU A 66 -9.12 -32.79 8.05
CA GLU A 66 -7.68 -32.59 8.04
C GLU A 66 -7.28 -31.70 6.86
N TYR A 67 -6.29 -30.84 7.09
CA TYR A 67 -5.74 -29.91 6.10
C TYR A 67 -4.22 -30.08 5.99
N ASP A 68 -3.70 -29.96 4.77
CA ASP A 68 -2.26 -30.00 4.50
C ASP A 68 -1.60 -28.68 4.92
N LEU A 69 -2.36 -27.57 4.90
CA LEU A 69 -1.93 -26.24 5.34
C LEU A 69 -3.10 -25.48 5.97
N VAL A 70 -2.84 -24.87 7.11
CA VAL A 70 -3.74 -23.86 7.71
C VAL A 70 -3.05 -22.53 7.69
N VAL A 71 -3.68 -21.53 7.07
CA VAL A 71 -3.20 -20.14 6.99
C VAL A 71 -4.08 -19.28 7.87
N VAL A 72 -3.48 -18.55 8.79
CA VAL A 72 -4.18 -17.59 9.64
C VAL A 72 -3.93 -16.18 9.11
N GLY A 73 -5.00 -15.55 8.64
CA GLY A 73 -5.00 -14.26 7.97
C GLY A 73 -5.06 -14.38 6.44
N ALA A 74 -6.13 -13.83 5.85
CA ALA A 74 -6.37 -13.82 4.41
C ALA A 74 -5.92 -12.50 3.74
N GLY A 75 -4.91 -11.85 4.29
CA GLY A 75 -4.22 -10.74 3.63
C GLY A 75 -3.30 -11.21 2.50
N ILE A 76 -2.61 -10.30 1.83
CA ILE A 76 -1.71 -10.61 0.70
C ILE A 76 -0.70 -11.70 1.05
N SER A 77 -0.11 -11.65 2.25
CA SER A 77 0.88 -12.64 2.70
C SER A 77 0.28 -14.04 2.85
N GLY A 78 -0.90 -14.14 3.48
CA GLY A 78 -1.56 -15.43 3.68
C GLY A 78 -2.05 -16.04 2.36
N LEU A 79 -2.63 -15.23 1.49
CA LEU A 79 -3.06 -15.66 0.16
C LEU A 79 -1.85 -16.11 -0.69
N ALA A 80 -0.73 -15.38 -0.64
CA ALA A 80 0.50 -15.75 -1.32
C ALA A 80 1.07 -17.06 -0.76
N ALA A 81 1.07 -17.26 0.56
CA ALA A 81 1.51 -18.50 1.18
C ALA A 81 0.68 -19.70 0.69
N ALA A 82 -0.64 -19.58 0.68
CA ALA A 82 -1.54 -20.62 0.18
C ALA A 82 -1.29 -20.92 -1.31
N TYR A 83 -1.11 -19.85 -2.11
CA TYR A 83 -0.84 -19.97 -3.54
C TYR A 83 0.46 -20.72 -3.82
N PHE A 84 1.56 -20.32 -3.20
CA PHE A 84 2.86 -20.95 -3.42
C PHE A 84 2.90 -22.37 -2.84
N TYR A 85 2.23 -22.62 -1.72
CA TYR A 85 2.11 -23.98 -1.18
C TYR A 85 1.42 -24.91 -2.20
N ARG A 86 0.27 -24.50 -2.75
CA ARG A 86 -0.44 -25.29 -3.77
C ARG A 86 0.39 -25.47 -5.04
N LYS A 87 1.10 -24.42 -5.45
CA LYS A 87 1.99 -24.48 -6.62
C LYS A 87 3.10 -25.52 -6.44
N GLN A 88 3.62 -25.65 -5.22
CA GLN A 88 4.70 -26.58 -4.88
C GLN A 88 4.20 -28.01 -4.64
N ASN A 89 3.05 -28.18 -4.00
CA ASN A 89 2.56 -29.48 -3.51
C ASN A 89 1.42 -30.07 -4.37
N GLY A 90 0.93 -29.32 -5.34
CA GLY A 90 -0.08 -29.77 -6.28
C GLY A 90 -1.49 -29.23 -6.01
N PRO A 91 -2.39 -29.36 -7.01
CA PRO A 91 -3.74 -28.80 -6.97
C PRO A 91 -4.65 -29.46 -5.93
N ASP A 92 -4.36 -30.69 -5.53
CA ASP A 92 -5.16 -31.47 -4.59
C ASP A 92 -4.86 -31.10 -3.12
N SER A 93 -3.90 -30.19 -2.86
CA SER A 93 -3.58 -29.73 -1.53
C SER A 93 -4.80 -29.11 -0.84
N ARG A 94 -5.14 -29.65 0.32
CA ARG A 94 -6.25 -29.15 1.16
C ARG A 94 -5.75 -28.00 2.00
N ILE A 95 -6.20 -26.79 1.69
CA ILE A 95 -5.75 -25.56 2.34
C ILE A 95 -6.93 -24.89 3.01
N LEU A 96 -6.81 -24.63 4.31
CA LEU A 96 -7.75 -23.81 5.06
C LEU A 96 -7.14 -22.44 5.26
N ILE A 97 -7.89 -21.39 4.91
CA ILE A 97 -7.53 -20.01 5.19
C ILE A 97 -8.57 -19.44 6.16
N LEU A 98 -8.11 -18.98 7.32
CA LEU A 98 -8.93 -18.37 8.35
C LEU A 98 -8.66 -16.88 8.40
N ASP A 99 -9.72 -16.07 8.47
CA ASP A 99 -9.61 -14.64 8.70
C ASP A 99 -10.65 -14.18 9.72
N ASN A 100 -10.33 -13.14 10.46
CA ASN A 100 -11.22 -12.55 11.46
C ASN A 100 -12.18 -11.51 10.85
N HIS A 101 -11.95 -11.16 9.60
CA HIS A 101 -12.82 -10.27 8.82
C HIS A 101 -13.83 -11.05 8.00
N ASP A 102 -14.87 -10.37 7.57
CA ASP A 102 -15.95 -10.87 6.72
C ASP A 102 -15.55 -11.04 5.25
N ASP A 103 -14.28 -10.73 4.92
CA ASP A 103 -13.74 -10.80 3.57
C ASP A 103 -12.22 -10.91 3.60
N PHE A 104 -11.63 -11.44 2.53
CA PHE A 104 -10.19 -11.50 2.35
C PHE A 104 -9.59 -10.18 1.84
N GLY A 105 -8.27 -10.09 1.81
CA GLY A 105 -7.50 -8.95 1.30
C GLY A 105 -6.72 -8.20 2.36
N GLY A 106 -7.09 -8.27 3.64
CA GLY A 106 -6.43 -7.54 4.72
C GLY A 106 -6.45 -6.03 4.44
N HIS A 107 -5.28 -5.36 4.40
CA HIS A 107 -5.17 -3.96 4.04
C HIS A 107 -5.54 -3.65 2.58
N ALA A 108 -5.51 -4.64 1.70
CA ALA A 108 -5.86 -4.50 0.29
C ALA A 108 -7.36 -4.68 0.02
N LYS A 109 -8.20 -4.54 1.04
CA LYS A 109 -9.66 -4.62 0.89
C LYS A 109 -10.17 -3.58 -0.08
N ARG A 110 -11.14 -4.01 -0.88
CA ARG A 110 -11.91 -3.14 -1.75
C ARG A 110 -13.03 -2.48 -0.96
N ASN A 111 -13.07 -1.15 -0.95
CA ASN A 111 -14.16 -0.38 -0.37
C ASN A 111 -15.08 0.12 -1.48
N GLU A 112 -16.37 -0.16 -1.36
CA GLU A 112 -17.40 0.27 -2.30
C GLU A 112 -18.33 1.28 -1.62
N PHE A 113 -18.55 2.41 -2.29
CA PHE A 113 -19.49 3.44 -1.86
C PHE A 113 -20.53 3.66 -2.94
N TRP A 114 -21.79 3.68 -2.55
CA TRP A 114 -22.89 3.93 -3.45
C TRP A 114 -23.47 5.33 -3.22
N HIS A 115 -23.52 6.13 -4.27
CA HIS A 115 -24.13 7.46 -4.23
C HIS A 115 -24.90 7.69 -5.51
N GLU A 116 -26.18 8.05 -5.39
CA GLU A 116 -27.11 8.30 -6.53
C GLU A 116 -27.10 7.18 -7.58
N GLY A 117 -27.14 5.93 -7.13
CA GLY A 117 -27.15 4.75 -8.01
C GLY A 117 -25.81 4.44 -8.70
N LYS A 118 -24.75 5.17 -8.39
CA LYS A 118 -23.41 4.95 -8.93
C LYS A 118 -22.46 4.40 -7.86
N MET A 119 -21.71 3.36 -8.24
CA MET A 119 -20.68 2.78 -7.39
C MET A 119 -19.34 3.52 -7.56
N TYR A 120 -18.74 3.87 -6.43
CA TYR A 120 -17.40 4.41 -6.33
C TYR A 120 -16.51 3.43 -5.62
N LEU A 121 -15.38 3.08 -6.24
CA LEU A 121 -14.36 2.24 -5.66
C LEU A 121 -13.30 3.12 -5.00
N VAL A 122 -13.00 2.81 -3.75
CA VAL A 122 -11.99 3.51 -2.98
C VAL A 122 -11.00 2.48 -2.44
N ASN A 123 -9.74 2.87 -2.37
CA ASN A 123 -8.69 2.03 -1.81
C ASN A 123 -8.96 1.74 -0.34
N GLY A 124 -8.50 0.57 0.12
CA GLY A 124 -8.39 0.25 1.53
C GLY A 124 -7.13 0.89 2.14
N GLY A 125 -6.43 0.18 3.01
CA GLY A 125 -5.14 0.60 3.54
C GLY A 125 -4.00 0.56 2.52
N THR A 126 -4.18 -0.19 1.42
CA THR A 126 -3.20 -0.29 0.33
C THR A 126 -3.60 0.63 -0.82
N LEU A 127 -2.71 1.54 -1.19
CA LEU A 127 -2.95 2.50 -2.25
C LEU A 127 -2.38 2.03 -3.60
N ASN A 128 -1.14 1.59 -3.62
CA ASN A 128 -0.38 1.30 -4.84
C ASN A 128 0.35 -0.04 -4.78
N VAL A 129 0.67 -0.58 -5.96
CA VAL A 129 1.73 -1.56 -6.14
C VAL A 129 3.02 -0.76 -6.32
N GLU A 130 3.73 -0.52 -5.20
CA GLU A 130 4.87 0.40 -5.14
C GLU A 130 6.12 -0.23 -5.75
N ALA A 131 6.86 0.57 -6.54
CA ALA A 131 8.17 0.23 -7.11
C ALA A 131 8.30 -1.22 -7.65
N PRO A 132 7.36 -1.74 -8.47
CA PRO A 132 7.37 -3.16 -8.87
C PRO A 132 8.58 -3.56 -9.73
N SER A 133 9.36 -2.59 -10.21
CA SER A 133 10.65 -2.84 -10.89
C SER A 133 11.74 -3.36 -9.95
N GLN A 134 11.56 -3.18 -8.63
CA GLN A 134 12.49 -3.61 -7.60
C GLN A 134 12.08 -4.94 -6.94
N TYR A 135 10.99 -5.52 -7.40
CA TYR A 135 10.49 -6.78 -6.83
C TYR A 135 11.44 -7.93 -7.14
N SER A 136 11.51 -8.88 -6.21
CA SER A 136 12.19 -10.15 -6.44
C SER A 136 11.56 -10.89 -7.62
N THR A 137 12.31 -11.80 -8.23
CA THR A 137 11.82 -12.64 -9.34
C THR A 137 10.53 -13.37 -8.95
N VAL A 138 10.41 -13.81 -7.70
CA VAL A 138 9.22 -14.50 -7.18
C VAL A 138 8.01 -13.57 -7.13
N ALA A 139 8.17 -12.37 -6.57
CA ALA A 139 7.08 -11.40 -6.46
C ALA A 139 6.67 -10.85 -7.85
N ALA A 140 7.64 -10.57 -8.72
CA ALA A 140 7.35 -10.15 -10.09
C ALA A 140 6.66 -11.26 -10.90
N GLY A 141 7.07 -12.52 -10.71
CA GLY A 141 6.44 -13.69 -11.30
C GLY A 141 4.98 -13.86 -10.86
N LEU A 142 4.70 -13.63 -9.58
CA LEU A 142 3.33 -13.68 -9.07
C LEU A 142 2.43 -12.63 -9.73
N LEU A 143 2.90 -11.39 -9.87
CA LEU A 143 2.15 -10.35 -10.58
C LEU A 143 1.83 -10.76 -12.02
N TRP A 144 2.82 -11.31 -12.70
CA TRP A 144 2.65 -11.81 -14.06
C TRP A 144 1.62 -12.94 -14.15
N GLU A 145 1.68 -13.93 -13.27
CA GLU A 145 0.75 -15.06 -13.20
C GLU A 145 -0.69 -14.62 -12.88
N LEU A 146 -0.83 -13.53 -12.09
CA LEU A 146 -2.12 -12.89 -11.82
C LEU A 146 -2.62 -11.99 -12.97
N GLY A 147 -1.89 -11.89 -14.08
CA GLY A 147 -2.26 -11.07 -15.22
C GLY A 147 -2.11 -9.56 -14.98
N ILE A 148 -1.33 -9.14 -13.98
CA ILE A 148 -1.08 -7.74 -13.67
C ILE A 148 0.03 -7.21 -14.58
N ASP A 149 -0.39 -6.61 -15.70
CA ASP A 149 0.49 -5.97 -16.67
C ASP A 149 0.61 -4.47 -16.42
N ARG A 150 1.79 -4.04 -16.00
CA ARG A 150 2.11 -2.63 -15.72
C ARG A 150 2.02 -1.76 -16.97
N THR A 151 2.48 -2.23 -18.10
CA THR A 151 2.49 -1.47 -19.35
C THR A 151 1.05 -1.13 -19.74
N ARG A 152 0.19 -2.13 -19.73
CA ARG A 152 -1.24 -1.96 -19.98
C ARG A 152 -1.90 -1.00 -18.99
N TYR A 153 -1.49 -1.04 -17.71
CA TYR A 153 -2.00 -0.13 -16.69
C TYR A 153 -1.62 1.32 -17.00
N PHE A 154 -0.35 1.58 -17.32
CA PHE A 154 0.12 2.93 -17.67
C PHE A 154 -0.51 3.46 -18.96
N GLU A 155 -0.64 2.63 -19.97
CA GLU A 155 -1.29 3.02 -21.24
C GLU A 155 -2.76 3.42 -21.03
N LYS A 156 -3.51 2.63 -20.27
CA LYS A 156 -4.91 2.91 -20.00
C LYS A 156 -5.13 4.14 -19.10
N ASN A 157 -4.18 4.46 -18.26
CA ASN A 157 -4.29 5.54 -17.29
C ASN A 157 -3.43 6.77 -17.64
N LYS A 158 -2.82 6.83 -18.85
CA LYS A 158 -1.95 7.92 -19.25
C LYS A 158 -2.59 9.31 -19.16
N ASP A 159 -3.88 9.41 -19.44
CA ASP A 159 -4.61 10.67 -19.33
C ASP A 159 -4.80 11.11 -17.88
N MET A 160 -5.08 10.18 -16.98
CA MET A 160 -5.16 10.43 -15.55
C MET A 160 -3.81 10.89 -14.99
N PHE A 161 -2.72 10.21 -15.33
CA PHE A 161 -1.37 10.61 -14.90
C PHE A 161 -0.92 11.95 -15.47
N SER A 162 -1.51 12.39 -16.57
CA SER A 162 -1.18 13.67 -17.22
C SER A 162 -2.12 14.81 -16.82
N ILE A 163 -3.18 14.57 -16.03
CA ILE A 163 -4.22 15.56 -15.75
C ILE A 163 -3.65 16.85 -15.14
N TYR A 164 -2.81 16.75 -14.13
CA TYR A 164 -2.21 17.91 -13.48
C TYR A 164 -1.29 18.68 -14.43
N ARG A 165 -0.54 17.98 -15.26
CA ARG A 165 0.32 18.59 -16.29
C ARG A 165 -0.52 19.31 -17.35
N LYS A 166 -1.63 18.71 -17.79
CA LYS A 166 -2.57 19.34 -18.75
C LYS A 166 -3.21 20.59 -18.16
N MET A 167 -3.39 20.66 -16.85
CA MET A 167 -3.88 21.82 -16.12
C MET A 167 -2.77 22.86 -15.83
N GLY A 168 -1.54 22.63 -16.24
CA GLY A 168 -0.41 23.50 -15.96
C GLY A 168 0.08 23.45 -14.51
N LEU A 169 -0.39 22.50 -13.73
CA LEU A 169 0.04 22.32 -12.35
C LEU A 169 1.43 21.68 -12.27
N LYS A 170 2.19 22.06 -11.26
CA LYS A 170 3.54 21.58 -10.99
C LYS A 170 3.67 21.12 -9.56
N SER A 171 4.58 20.18 -9.31
CA SER A 171 4.98 19.83 -7.95
C SER A 171 5.50 21.09 -7.23
N SER A 172 5.22 21.23 -5.95
CA SER A 172 5.59 22.40 -5.18
C SER A 172 5.92 22.01 -3.75
N LEU A 173 6.79 22.77 -3.09
CA LEU A 173 7.05 22.71 -1.65
C LEU A 173 6.45 23.94 -1.01
N PHE A 174 5.72 23.73 0.08
CA PHE A 174 5.25 24.81 0.94
C PHE A 174 6.07 24.83 2.22
N PHE A 175 6.66 25.98 2.50
CA PHE A 175 7.37 26.30 3.74
C PHE A 175 6.43 27.13 4.58
N ASP A 176 6.11 26.68 5.77
CA ASP A 176 5.21 27.36 6.68
C ASP A 176 5.97 28.36 7.57
N ARG A 177 5.26 29.40 8.01
CA ARG A 177 5.83 30.46 8.85
C ARG A 177 6.29 29.98 10.20
N GLU A 178 5.62 28.99 10.76
CA GLU A 178 5.94 28.47 12.09
C GLU A 178 7.33 27.82 12.11
N SER A 179 7.64 27.03 11.09
CA SER A 179 8.90 26.31 10.97
C SER A 179 10.02 27.13 10.31
N PHE A 180 9.68 27.99 9.34
CA PHE A 180 10.66 28.67 8.47
C PHE A 180 10.63 30.18 8.54
N GLY A 181 9.81 30.78 9.42
CA GLY A 181 9.71 32.23 9.63
C GLY A 181 8.81 32.98 8.64
N GLU A 182 8.48 32.37 7.51
CA GLU A 182 7.57 32.90 6.48
C GLU A 182 6.81 31.84 5.75
N ASP A 183 5.62 32.17 5.25
CA ASP A 183 4.86 31.29 4.34
C ASP A 183 5.40 31.47 2.92
N ARG A 184 5.95 30.41 2.34
CA ARG A 184 6.51 30.46 0.98
C ARG A 184 6.18 29.21 0.18
N LEU A 185 5.58 29.40 -1.00
CA LEU A 185 5.34 28.33 -1.96
C LEU A 185 6.43 28.35 -3.04
N VAL A 186 7.21 27.29 -3.12
CA VAL A 186 8.21 27.08 -4.19
C VAL A 186 7.60 26.19 -5.24
N VAL A 187 7.18 26.78 -6.36
CA VAL A 187 6.53 26.08 -7.49
C VAL A 187 7.57 25.50 -8.43
N GLY A 188 7.32 24.31 -8.93
CA GLY A 188 8.18 23.62 -9.89
C GLY A 188 9.31 22.83 -9.23
N TYR A 189 9.12 22.41 -7.97
CA TYR A 189 10.09 21.56 -7.29
C TYR A 189 10.38 20.28 -8.09
N SER A 190 11.66 20.00 -8.27
CA SER A 190 12.13 18.77 -8.93
C SER A 190 13.51 18.41 -8.40
N THR A 191 13.75 17.13 -8.18
CA THR A 191 15.08 16.61 -7.81
C THR A 191 16.10 16.74 -8.94
N SER A 192 15.66 16.76 -10.20
CA SER A 192 16.52 16.99 -11.36
C SER A 192 16.96 18.45 -11.55
N SER A 193 16.34 19.38 -10.82
CA SER A 193 16.67 20.79 -10.77
C SER A 193 16.71 21.29 -9.32
N ILE A 194 17.37 20.54 -8.45
CA ILE A 194 17.37 20.81 -7.00
C ILE A 194 17.94 22.19 -6.68
N HIS A 195 19.00 22.62 -7.32
CA HIS A 195 19.59 23.95 -7.12
C HIS A 195 18.55 25.05 -7.32
N GLU A 196 17.89 25.07 -8.50
CA GLU A 196 16.89 26.09 -8.80
C GLU A 196 15.70 26.07 -7.86
N SER A 197 15.30 24.86 -7.44
CA SER A 197 14.18 24.68 -6.53
C SER A 197 14.49 25.17 -5.12
N ILE A 198 15.69 24.85 -4.60
CA ILE A 198 16.10 25.20 -3.25
C ILE A 198 16.53 26.68 -3.13
N ASP A 199 17.08 27.28 -4.18
CA ASP A 199 17.41 28.71 -4.17
C ASP A 199 16.21 29.60 -3.83
N LYS A 200 15.02 29.20 -4.25
CA LYS A 200 13.77 29.92 -3.98
C LYS A 200 13.20 29.66 -2.57
N SER A 201 13.77 28.72 -1.81
CA SER A 201 13.29 28.40 -0.45
C SER A 201 13.70 29.47 0.57
N PRO A 202 13.05 29.53 1.75
CA PRO A 202 13.43 30.43 2.85
C PRO A 202 14.59 29.88 3.69
N LEU A 203 15.20 28.77 3.30
CA LEU A 203 16.31 28.17 4.02
C LEU A 203 17.54 29.07 4.04
N SER A 204 18.35 28.95 5.10
CA SER A 204 19.67 29.57 5.17
C SER A 204 20.58 29.12 4.04
N LYS A 205 21.63 29.86 3.74
CA LYS A 205 22.60 29.47 2.72
C LYS A 205 23.22 28.10 3.02
N SER A 206 23.61 27.85 4.27
CA SER A 206 24.18 26.56 4.70
C SER A 206 23.21 25.41 4.52
N ALA A 207 21.95 25.58 4.91
CA ALA A 207 20.92 24.55 4.74
C ALA A 207 20.63 24.27 3.27
N LYS A 208 20.63 25.28 2.39
CA LYS A 208 20.51 25.08 0.93
C LYS A 208 21.65 24.26 0.36
N GLU A 209 22.88 24.57 0.74
CA GLU A 209 24.08 23.82 0.34
C GLU A 209 24.02 22.38 0.82
N ASP A 210 23.55 22.14 2.03
CA ASP A 210 23.35 20.79 2.58
C ASP A 210 22.28 20.00 1.85
N VAL A 211 21.14 20.60 1.54
CA VAL A 211 20.09 19.93 0.73
C VAL A 211 20.66 19.51 -0.64
N VAL A 212 21.34 20.43 -1.32
CA VAL A 212 21.94 20.11 -2.63
C VAL A 212 22.95 18.96 -2.49
N ARG A 213 23.82 19.03 -1.49
CA ARG A 213 24.81 17.99 -1.19
C ARG A 213 24.15 16.63 -0.97
N LEU A 214 23.05 16.56 -0.22
CA LEU A 214 22.31 15.31 0.01
C LEU A 214 21.79 14.65 -1.28
N TYR A 215 21.35 15.45 -2.24
CA TYR A 215 20.84 14.93 -3.52
C TYR A 215 21.94 14.57 -4.54
N GLU A 216 23.10 15.16 -4.42
CA GLU A 216 24.19 14.99 -5.39
C GLU A 216 25.30 14.06 -4.90
N THR A 217 25.40 13.82 -3.58
CA THR A 217 26.47 13.00 -3.03
C THR A 217 26.26 11.51 -3.28
N THR A 218 27.37 10.84 -3.55
CA THR A 218 27.48 9.37 -3.53
C THR A 218 28.39 8.90 -2.38
N GLU A 219 28.64 9.76 -1.39
CA GLU A 219 29.55 9.50 -0.29
C GLU A 219 29.09 8.29 0.55
N ASN A 220 30.02 7.40 0.84
CA ASN A 220 29.81 6.34 1.81
C ASN A 220 30.18 6.82 3.21
N TYR A 221 29.19 7.15 4.04
CA TYR A 221 29.38 7.62 5.41
C TYR A 221 29.83 6.55 6.42
N PHE A 222 29.92 5.30 6.00
CA PHE A 222 30.41 4.17 6.82
C PHE A 222 31.49 3.37 6.10
N PRO A 223 32.61 3.99 5.73
CA PRO A 223 33.68 3.30 5.03
C PRO A 223 34.21 2.16 5.91
N GLY A 224 34.43 1.00 5.30
CA GLY A 224 34.97 -0.18 5.99
C GLY A 224 33.93 -1.07 6.67
N LEU A 225 32.67 -0.71 6.71
CA LEU A 225 31.61 -1.59 7.17
C LEU A 225 31.04 -2.41 6.02
N THR A 226 30.68 -3.67 6.30
CA THR A 226 29.87 -4.49 5.38
C THR A 226 28.43 -3.96 5.31
N ALA A 227 27.67 -4.38 4.28
CA ALA A 227 26.27 -4.01 4.14
C ALA A 227 25.44 -4.40 5.38
N ASP A 228 25.68 -5.58 5.97
CA ASP A 228 24.98 -6.02 7.16
C ASP A 228 25.34 -5.22 8.41
N GLN A 229 26.63 -4.90 8.58
CA GLN A 229 27.08 -4.03 9.67
C GLN A 229 26.49 -2.63 9.54
N THR A 230 26.44 -2.09 8.33
CA THR A 230 25.79 -0.80 8.04
C THR A 230 24.30 -0.85 8.37
N ARG A 231 23.59 -1.90 7.94
CA ARG A 231 22.16 -2.09 8.26
C ARG A 231 21.92 -2.17 9.76
N MET A 232 22.72 -2.95 10.49
CA MET A 232 22.61 -3.06 11.95
C MET A 232 22.89 -1.74 12.66
N LYS A 233 23.83 -0.94 12.17
CA LYS A 233 24.15 0.39 12.73
C LYS A 233 23.03 1.38 12.47
N LEU A 234 22.54 1.45 11.24
CA LEU A 234 21.41 2.33 10.85
C LEU A 234 20.11 1.94 11.57
N GLY A 235 19.87 0.66 11.77
CA GLY A 235 18.67 0.18 12.49
C GLY A 235 18.59 0.58 13.97
N LYS A 236 19.68 1.10 14.55
CA LYS A 236 19.76 1.61 15.92
C LYS A 236 19.80 3.13 16.02
N MET A 237 19.61 3.82 14.92
CA MET A 237 19.74 5.26 14.79
C MET A 237 18.47 5.83 14.13
N SER A 238 17.98 6.97 14.58
CA SER A 238 16.92 7.69 13.88
C SER A 238 17.46 8.31 12.58
N TYR A 239 16.56 8.55 11.61
CA TYR A 239 16.96 9.24 10.38
C TYR A 239 17.48 10.66 10.68
N HIS A 240 16.88 11.37 11.62
CA HIS A 240 17.35 12.66 12.09
C HIS A 240 18.79 12.59 12.64
N ASP A 241 19.08 11.61 13.54
CA ASP A 241 20.42 11.43 14.07
C ASP A 241 21.44 11.08 12.98
N TYR A 242 21.02 10.30 12.00
CA TYR A 242 21.85 10.02 10.84
C TYR A 242 22.20 11.29 10.09
N LEU A 243 21.21 12.10 9.75
CA LEU A 243 21.43 13.35 9.01
C LEU A 243 22.30 14.33 9.80
N VAL A 244 21.96 14.60 11.04
CA VAL A 244 22.63 15.64 11.84
C VAL A 244 23.99 15.17 12.35
N ASN A 245 24.08 13.92 12.85
CA ASN A 245 25.29 13.46 13.55
C ASN A 245 26.30 12.72 12.65
N VAL A 246 25.86 12.12 11.56
CA VAL A 246 26.73 11.38 10.64
C VAL A 246 26.99 12.17 9.37
N VAL A 247 25.93 12.59 8.69
CA VAL A 247 26.01 13.35 7.42
C VAL A 247 26.39 14.81 7.67
N LYS A 248 26.16 15.31 8.89
CA LYS A 248 26.50 16.68 9.31
C LYS A 248 25.78 17.76 8.51
N VAL A 249 24.47 17.60 8.34
CA VAL A 249 23.63 18.64 7.77
C VAL A 249 23.12 19.60 8.83
N ASP A 250 22.73 20.79 8.39
CA ASP A 250 22.03 21.77 9.22
C ASP A 250 20.76 21.11 9.79
N PRO A 251 20.48 21.22 11.10
CA PRO A 251 19.30 20.59 11.72
C PRO A 251 17.95 21.00 11.13
N VAL A 252 17.88 22.06 10.35
CA VAL A 252 16.66 22.50 9.66
C VAL A 252 16.41 21.74 8.36
N VAL A 253 17.40 20.98 7.86
CA VAL A 253 17.32 20.12 6.67
C VAL A 253 16.63 18.80 6.98
#